data_24563fda6aa364245b431b4675444794
#
_entry.id   24563fda6aa364245b431b4675444794
#
_cell.length_a   1.000
_cell.length_b   1.000
_cell.length_c   1.000
_cell.angle_alpha   90.00
_cell.angle_beta   90.00
_cell.angle_gamma   90.00
#
_symmetry.space_group_name_H-M   'P 1'
#
loop_
_entity.id
_entity.type
_entity.pdbx_description
1 polymer ?
#
loop_
_entity_poly.entity_id
_entity_poly.type
_entity_poly.pdbx_seq_one_letter_code
_entity_poly.pdbx_strand_id
1 'polypeptide(L)'
;MEVVRQKLNGGSEGSRPEDFRVRQLRARQMLRGELEGDDLEKYVEERVLMTTLEKAQNWARANAMWPLGFGLACCAIEMITTLAGPRTDLSRFGAEVTRSSPRQADMLILSGRVSIKMAPVIRRLYDQMLEPKWVIAMGACASTAGMFNNYALVQGADKFLPVDVYVPG
;
A
#
# COMPACT_ATOMS: atom_id res chain seq x y z
N MET A 1 11.41 -21.18 -9.37
CA MET A 1 10.33 -20.59 -8.53
C MET A 1 10.75 -20.35 -7.07
N GLU A 2 11.66 -21.12 -6.52
CA GLU A 2 12.17 -20.94 -5.15
C GLU A 2 13.00 -19.66 -4.94
N VAL A 3 13.75 -19.24 -5.93
CA VAL A 3 14.61 -18.03 -5.87
C VAL A 3 13.78 -16.73 -5.73
N VAL A 4 12.53 -16.73 -6.16
CA VAL A 4 11.62 -15.59 -6.02
C VAL A 4 11.06 -15.49 -4.60
N ARG A 5 10.86 -16.63 -3.93
CA ARG A 5 10.39 -16.68 -2.54
C ARG A 5 11.42 -16.20 -1.51
N GLN A 6 12.70 -16.46 -1.75
CA GLN A 6 13.76 -16.03 -0.83
C GLN A 6 14.05 -14.54 -0.87
N LYS A 7 13.78 -13.84 -1.99
CA LYS A 7 13.92 -12.36 -2.08
C LYS A 7 12.73 -11.58 -1.50
N LEU A 8 11.62 -12.24 -1.23
CA LEU A 8 10.46 -11.60 -0.60
C LEU A 8 10.60 -11.41 0.92
N ASN A 9 11.52 -12.11 1.56
CA ASN A 9 11.78 -11.98 3.01
C ASN A 9 12.86 -10.95 3.36
N GLY A 10 13.44 -10.25 2.39
CA GLY A 10 14.40 -9.16 2.57
C GLY A 10 13.78 -7.76 2.48
N GLY A 11 12.56 -7.60 2.89
CA GLY A 11 11.89 -6.31 2.99
C GLY A 11 12.38 -5.55 4.22
N SER A 12 12.79 -4.30 3.98
CA SER A 12 13.14 -3.24 4.93
C SER A 12 12.65 -3.45 6.36
N GLU A 13 13.54 -3.22 7.31
CA GLU A 13 13.28 -3.10 8.74
C GLU A 13 12.35 -1.91 9.08
N GLY A 14 11.11 -1.96 8.62
CA GLY A 14 10.02 -1.14 9.12
C GLY A 14 9.46 -1.82 10.35
N SER A 15 9.63 -1.22 11.51
CA SER A 15 9.10 -1.52 12.84
C SER A 15 8.63 -2.98 13.03
N ARG A 16 9.55 -3.85 13.47
CA ARG A 16 9.26 -5.25 13.80
C ARG A 16 8.14 -5.34 14.84
N PRO A 17 7.34 -6.41 14.81
CA PRO A 17 6.34 -6.66 15.86
C PRO A 17 6.91 -6.70 17.28
N GLU A 18 8.22 -6.84 17.44
CA GLU A 18 8.96 -6.71 18.70
C GLU A 18 8.84 -5.31 19.31
N ASP A 19 8.84 -4.25 18.49
CA ASP A 19 8.63 -2.89 18.99
C ASP A 19 7.25 -2.70 19.62
N PHE A 20 6.24 -3.34 19.08
CA PHE A 20 4.89 -3.28 19.64
C PHE A 20 4.79 -4.01 20.99
N ARG A 21 5.44 -5.18 21.12
CA ARG A 21 5.50 -5.92 22.39
C ARG A 21 6.31 -5.17 23.46
N VAL A 22 7.44 -4.63 23.07
CA VAL A 22 8.28 -3.81 23.96
C VAL A 22 7.51 -2.56 24.42
N ARG A 23 6.75 -1.94 23.53
CA ARG A 23 5.86 -0.81 23.83
C ARG A 23 4.77 -1.19 24.84
N GLN A 24 4.14 -2.36 24.65
CA GLN A 24 3.11 -2.86 25.59
C GLN A 24 3.71 -3.21 26.97
N LEU A 25 4.91 -3.77 27.01
CA LEU A 25 5.57 -4.11 28.28
C LEU A 25 5.91 -2.85 29.07
N ARG A 26 6.44 -1.81 28.42
CA ARG A 26 6.71 -0.51 29.07
C ARG A 26 5.43 0.17 29.54
N ALA A 27 4.35 0.13 28.76
CA ALA A 27 3.05 0.64 29.20
C ALA A 27 2.50 -0.12 30.43
N ARG A 28 2.72 -1.42 30.51
CA ARG A 28 2.35 -2.23 31.70
C ARG A 28 3.22 -1.92 32.93
N GLN A 29 4.50 -1.62 32.75
CA GLN A 29 5.39 -1.19 33.82
C GLN A 29 4.98 0.17 34.39
N MET A 30 4.50 1.09 33.54
CA MET A 30 3.92 2.37 33.99
C MET A 30 2.66 2.19 34.82
N LEU A 31 1.77 1.30 34.40
CA LEU A 31 0.54 0.99 35.14
C LEU A 31 0.81 0.35 36.51
N ARG A 32 2.00 -0.21 36.71
CA ARG A 32 2.46 -0.79 37.99
C ARG A 32 3.20 0.20 38.91
N GLY A 33 3.45 1.44 38.41
CA GLY A 33 4.16 2.44 39.23
C GLY A 33 5.66 2.16 39.40
N GLU A 34 6.26 1.39 38.48
CA GLU A 34 7.69 1.00 38.56
C GLU A 34 8.64 2.04 37.98
N LEU A 35 8.13 3.17 37.41
CA LEU A 35 8.92 4.25 36.85
C LEU A 35 8.93 5.46 37.80
N GLU A 36 10.11 6.00 38.09
CA GLU A 36 10.24 7.22 38.89
C GLU A 36 9.78 8.46 38.12
N GLY A 37 9.37 9.52 38.84
CA GLY A 37 8.64 10.67 38.31
C GLY A 37 9.27 11.38 37.11
N ASP A 38 10.59 11.62 37.12
CA ASP A 38 11.29 12.33 36.03
C ASP A 38 11.34 11.55 34.72
N ASP A 39 11.49 10.23 34.82
CA ASP A 39 11.48 9.35 33.63
C ASP A 39 10.07 9.22 33.03
N LEU A 40 9.05 9.30 33.88
CA LEU A 40 7.66 9.27 33.47
C LEU A 40 7.27 10.53 32.71
N GLU A 41 7.64 11.73 33.21
CA GLU A 41 7.35 13.00 32.54
C GLU A 41 8.02 13.07 31.19
N LYS A 42 9.30 12.75 31.10
CA LYS A 42 10.05 12.73 29.86
C LYS A 42 9.47 11.76 28.83
N TYR A 43 9.05 10.57 29.30
CA TYR A 43 8.42 9.59 28.44
C TYR A 43 7.03 10.04 27.94
N VAL A 44 6.25 10.70 28.79
CA VAL A 44 4.93 11.23 28.42
C VAL A 44 5.07 12.37 27.43
N GLU A 45 5.98 13.33 27.64
CA GLU A 45 6.22 14.43 26.71
C GLU A 45 6.67 13.94 25.33
N GLU A 46 7.64 13.03 25.28
CA GLU A 46 8.10 12.45 24.02
C GLU A 46 6.98 11.71 23.29
N ARG A 47 6.14 10.97 24.02
CA ARG A 47 5.05 10.19 23.44
C ARG A 47 3.86 11.02 23.02
N VAL A 48 3.47 12.01 23.78
CA VAL A 48 2.37 12.92 23.42
C VAL A 48 2.69 13.66 22.14
N LEU A 49 3.91 14.18 22.01
CA LEU A 49 4.34 14.86 20.79
C LEU A 49 4.38 13.89 19.58
N MET A 50 4.97 12.73 19.75
CA MET A 50 5.04 11.71 18.68
C MET A 50 3.65 11.19 18.29
N THR A 51 2.76 10.98 19.26
CA THR A 51 1.39 10.54 18.96
C THR A 51 0.60 11.59 18.19
N THR A 52 0.77 12.88 18.48
CA THR A 52 0.11 13.96 17.74
C THR A 52 0.66 14.11 16.33
N LEU A 53 1.97 13.99 16.13
CA LEU A 53 2.61 14.03 14.82
C LEU A 53 2.21 12.81 13.97
N GLU A 54 2.22 11.62 14.53
CA GLU A 54 1.76 10.41 13.83
C GLU A 54 0.29 10.51 13.39
N LYS A 55 -0.58 11.02 14.25
CA LYS A 55 -2.00 11.23 13.91
C LYS A 55 -2.18 12.26 12.80
N ALA A 56 -1.45 13.38 12.86
CA ALA A 56 -1.48 14.39 11.82
C ALA A 56 -0.97 13.85 10.49
N GLN A 57 0.11 13.07 10.50
CA GLN A 57 0.70 12.45 9.32
C GLN A 57 -0.24 11.41 8.71
N ASN A 58 -0.86 10.57 9.52
CA ASN A 58 -1.81 9.56 9.05
C ASN A 58 -3.08 10.20 8.49
N TRP A 59 -3.58 11.28 9.11
CA TRP A 59 -4.69 12.04 8.59
C TRP A 59 -4.37 12.69 7.24
N ALA A 60 -3.19 13.31 7.11
CA ALA A 60 -2.75 13.90 5.86
C ALA A 60 -2.66 12.86 4.73
N ARG A 61 -2.07 11.69 5.01
CA ARG A 61 -1.98 10.59 4.04
C ARG A 61 -3.34 10.03 3.64
N ALA A 62 -4.25 9.88 4.60
CA ALA A 62 -5.60 9.39 4.32
C ALA A 62 -6.40 10.33 3.40
N ASN A 63 -6.10 11.64 3.44
CA ASN A 63 -6.78 12.65 2.64
C ASN A 63 -6.01 13.10 1.39
N ALA A 64 -4.84 12.53 1.10
CA ALA A 64 -3.99 12.88 -0.03
C ALA A 64 -3.29 11.63 -0.59
N MET A 65 -4.06 10.68 -1.10
CA MET A 65 -3.54 9.48 -1.76
C MET A 65 -3.38 9.73 -3.26
N TRP A 66 -2.18 9.54 -3.77
CA TRP A 66 -1.88 9.77 -5.18
C TRP A 66 -1.78 8.44 -5.94
N PRO A 67 -2.75 8.14 -6.83
CA PRO A 67 -2.77 6.89 -7.57
C PRO A 67 -1.80 6.88 -8.74
N LEU A 68 -1.14 5.74 -8.92
CA LEU A 68 -0.42 5.33 -10.12
C LEU A 68 -1.28 4.29 -10.86
N GLY A 69 -1.89 4.69 -11.96
CA GLY A 69 -2.76 3.81 -12.73
C GLY A 69 -1.99 2.99 -13.78
N PHE A 70 -2.11 1.67 -13.70
CA PHE A 70 -1.70 0.78 -14.79
C PHE A 70 -2.90 0.34 -15.61
N GLY A 71 -3.10 1.00 -16.75
CA GLY A 71 -4.11 0.67 -17.72
C GLY A 71 -3.64 -0.42 -18.69
N LEU A 72 -4.01 -1.67 -18.44
CA LEU A 72 -3.51 -2.80 -19.23
C LEU A 72 -4.54 -3.39 -20.19
N ALA A 73 -5.84 -3.22 -19.91
CA ALA A 73 -6.92 -3.75 -20.74
C ALA A 73 -8.22 -2.96 -20.55
N CYS A 74 -9.39 -3.58 -20.81
CA CYS A 74 -10.69 -2.92 -20.74
C CYS A 74 -11.03 -2.29 -19.38
N CYS A 75 -10.62 -2.90 -18.26
CA CYS A 75 -10.78 -2.32 -16.92
C CYS A 75 -10.05 -0.98 -16.74
N ALA A 76 -9.07 -0.68 -17.60
CA ALA A 76 -8.41 0.62 -17.60
C ALA A 76 -9.34 1.76 -18.04
N ILE A 77 -10.22 1.50 -18.99
CA ILE A 77 -11.21 2.49 -19.44
C ILE A 77 -12.23 2.73 -18.31
N GLU A 78 -12.67 1.68 -17.65
CA GLU A 78 -13.53 1.77 -16.48
C GLU A 78 -12.85 2.55 -15.34
N MET A 79 -11.58 2.28 -15.08
CA MET A 79 -10.78 3.04 -14.12
C MET A 79 -10.74 4.53 -14.47
N ILE A 80 -10.42 4.88 -15.72
CA ILE A 80 -10.32 6.28 -16.15
C ILE A 80 -11.67 6.99 -16.04
N THR A 81 -12.76 6.34 -16.45
CA THR A 81 -14.10 6.91 -16.35
C THR A 81 -14.54 7.08 -14.90
N THR A 82 -14.13 6.19 -14.02
CA THR A 82 -14.40 6.28 -12.58
C THR A 82 -13.59 7.40 -11.92
N LEU A 83 -12.31 7.52 -12.28
CA LEU A 83 -11.41 8.54 -11.73
C LEU A 83 -11.82 9.97 -12.10
N ALA A 84 -12.31 10.17 -13.32
CA ALA A 84 -12.63 11.49 -13.87
C ALA A 84 -14.14 11.72 -14.08
N GLY A 85 -14.98 10.78 -13.69
CA GLY A 85 -16.43 10.89 -13.88
C GLY A 85 -17.09 11.84 -12.89
N PRO A 86 -18.06 12.68 -13.32
CA PRO A 86 -18.66 13.69 -12.47
C PRO A 86 -19.41 13.12 -11.26
N ARG A 87 -19.80 11.85 -11.30
CA ARG A 87 -20.51 11.15 -10.20
C ARG A 87 -19.56 10.39 -9.27
N THR A 88 -18.41 9.96 -9.77
CA THR A 88 -17.51 9.03 -9.10
C THR A 88 -16.10 9.59 -8.91
N ASP A 89 -15.95 10.89 -9.08
CA ASP A 89 -14.68 11.59 -9.00
C ASP A 89 -13.93 11.30 -7.69
N LEU A 90 -12.71 10.81 -7.81
CA LEU A 90 -11.84 10.50 -6.68
C LEU A 90 -11.29 11.76 -5.99
N SER A 91 -11.44 12.94 -6.59
CA SER A 91 -11.05 14.21 -5.95
C SER A 91 -11.76 14.44 -4.62
N ARG A 92 -12.96 13.92 -4.45
CA ARG A 92 -13.71 13.95 -3.18
C ARG A 92 -13.00 13.25 -2.03
N PHE A 93 -12.13 12.32 -2.36
CA PHE A 93 -11.36 11.51 -1.40
C PHE A 93 -9.89 11.91 -1.33
N GLY A 94 -9.53 13.03 -1.97
CA GLY A 94 -8.15 13.51 -2.01
C GLY A 94 -7.24 12.76 -2.98
N ALA A 95 -7.80 11.93 -3.87
CA ALA A 95 -7.05 11.11 -4.82
C ALA A 95 -7.15 11.64 -6.27
N GLU A 96 -7.25 12.95 -6.44
CA GLU A 96 -7.38 13.60 -7.76
C GLU A 96 -6.11 13.48 -8.60
N VAL A 97 -4.96 13.59 -7.97
CA VAL A 97 -3.70 13.73 -8.68
C VAL A 97 -3.15 12.37 -9.08
N THR A 98 -3.50 11.92 -10.29
CA THR A 98 -2.89 10.74 -10.88
C THR A 98 -1.44 11.02 -11.28
N ARG A 99 -0.51 10.25 -10.76
CA ARG A 99 0.92 10.38 -11.06
C ARG A 99 1.38 9.33 -12.04
N SER A 100 2.24 9.76 -12.98
CA SER A 100 2.93 8.83 -13.90
C SER A 100 4.27 8.36 -13.35
N SER A 101 4.77 8.99 -12.28
CA SER A 101 6.02 8.61 -11.62
C SER A 101 5.74 7.76 -10.39
N PRO A 102 6.31 6.55 -10.29
CA PRO A 102 6.12 5.69 -9.13
C PRO A 102 6.72 6.28 -7.85
N ARG A 103 7.70 7.16 -7.95
CA ARG A 103 8.32 7.83 -6.79
C ARG A 103 7.45 8.89 -6.14
N GLN A 104 6.37 9.29 -6.81
CA GLN A 104 5.44 10.32 -6.34
C GLN A 104 4.05 9.74 -6.09
N ALA A 105 3.88 8.43 -6.20
CA ALA A 105 2.61 7.76 -6.00
C ALA A 105 2.62 6.91 -4.74
N ASP A 106 1.47 6.87 -4.06
CA ASP A 106 1.26 6.12 -2.83
C ASP A 106 0.46 4.84 -3.07
N MET A 107 -0.34 4.81 -4.14
CA MET A 107 -1.24 3.72 -4.45
C MET A 107 -1.08 3.26 -5.90
N LEU A 108 -0.89 1.97 -6.10
CA LEU A 108 -0.83 1.33 -7.40
C LEU A 108 -2.19 0.72 -7.74
N ILE A 109 -2.81 1.16 -8.83
CA ILE A 109 -4.04 0.56 -9.35
C ILE A 109 -3.71 -0.25 -10.60
N LEU A 110 -3.84 -1.56 -10.50
CA LEU A 110 -3.59 -2.50 -11.58
C LEU A 110 -4.92 -2.87 -12.25
N SER A 111 -5.16 -2.35 -13.46
CA SER A 111 -6.44 -2.51 -14.15
C SER A 111 -6.32 -3.33 -15.42
N GLY A 112 -6.79 -4.56 -15.37
CA GLY A 112 -6.87 -5.45 -16.53
C GLY A 112 -5.86 -6.59 -16.53
N ARG A 113 -5.65 -7.18 -17.71
CA ARG A 113 -4.81 -8.37 -17.92
C ARG A 113 -3.33 -8.03 -17.84
N VAL A 114 -2.59 -8.81 -17.06
CA VAL A 114 -1.14 -8.69 -16.96
C VAL A 114 -0.47 -9.75 -17.81
N SER A 115 0.30 -9.35 -18.82
CA SER A 115 1.13 -10.28 -19.58
C SER A 115 2.38 -10.67 -18.77
N ILE A 116 2.87 -11.89 -19.02
CA ILE A 116 4.12 -12.39 -18.39
C ILE A 116 5.30 -11.46 -18.71
N LYS A 117 5.32 -10.84 -19.89
CA LYS A 117 6.35 -9.86 -20.28
C LYS A 117 6.24 -8.55 -19.51
N MET A 118 5.03 -8.14 -19.13
CA MET A 118 4.78 -6.89 -18.40
C MET A 118 4.96 -7.02 -16.89
N ALA A 119 4.74 -8.20 -16.33
CA ALA A 119 4.84 -8.44 -14.89
C ALA A 119 6.18 -7.99 -14.27
N PRO A 120 7.36 -8.28 -14.87
CA PRO A 120 8.64 -7.80 -14.33
C PRO A 120 8.77 -6.27 -14.38
N VAL A 121 8.17 -5.60 -15.37
CA VAL A 121 8.18 -4.14 -15.47
C VAL A 121 7.36 -3.52 -14.34
N ILE A 122 6.14 -4.03 -14.14
CA ILE A 122 5.27 -3.57 -13.06
C ILE A 122 5.94 -3.79 -11.69
N ARG A 123 6.59 -4.93 -11.49
CA ARG A 123 7.32 -5.22 -10.26
C ARG A 123 8.44 -4.21 -9.99
N ARG A 124 9.23 -3.85 -11.02
CA ARG A 124 10.28 -2.84 -10.89
C ARG A 124 9.71 -1.46 -10.54
N LEU A 125 8.56 -1.11 -11.09
CA LEU A 125 7.90 0.17 -10.79
C LEU A 125 7.32 0.18 -9.38
N TYR A 126 6.76 -0.95 -8.93
CA TYR A 126 6.33 -1.11 -7.55
C TYR A 126 7.49 -0.98 -6.56
N ASP A 127 8.66 -1.56 -6.87
CA ASP A 127 9.84 -1.45 -6.02
C ASP A 127 10.40 -0.02 -5.95
N GLN A 128 10.07 0.85 -6.93
CA GLN A 128 10.42 2.27 -6.93
C GLN A 128 9.45 3.16 -6.13
N MET A 129 8.30 2.64 -5.75
CA MET A 129 7.34 3.38 -4.92
C MET A 129 7.85 3.48 -3.48
N LEU A 130 7.61 4.64 -2.86
CA LEU A 130 7.98 4.89 -1.47
C LEU A 130 6.99 4.21 -0.51
N GLU A 131 7.46 3.87 0.67
CA GLU A 131 6.61 3.36 1.75
C GLU A 131 5.96 4.54 2.54
N PRO A 132 4.71 4.42 2.97
CA PRO A 132 3.78 3.29 2.78
C PRO A 132 3.15 3.31 1.39
N LYS A 133 2.94 2.13 0.79
CA LYS A 133 2.35 1.96 -0.54
C LYS A 133 1.29 0.86 -0.53
N TRP A 134 0.25 1.04 -1.33
CA TRP A 134 -0.87 0.12 -1.45
C TRP A 134 -1.07 -0.35 -2.88
N VAL A 135 -1.56 -1.56 -3.04
CA VAL A 135 -1.83 -2.17 -4.34
C VAL A 135 -3.30 -2.57 -4.44
N ILE A 136 -3.97 -2.06 -5.46
CA ILE A 136 -5.34 -2.42 -5.80
C ILE A 136 -5.34 -3.20 -7.10
N ALA A 137 -5.85 -4.42 -7.07
CA ALA A 137 -6.12 -5.22 -8.26
C ALA A 137 -7.57 -4.99 -8.70
N MET A 138 -7.74 -4.31 -9.82
CA MET A 138 -9.06 -3.96 -10.36
C MET A 138 -9.44 -4.84 -11.53
N GLY A 139 -10.60 -5.46 -11.39
CA GLY A 139 -11.22 -6.33 -12.38
C GLY A 139 -10.87 -7.80 -12.23
N ALA A 140 -11.66 -8.67 -12.81
CA ALA A 140 -11.50 -10.11 -12.75
C ALA A 140 -10.13 -10.57 -13.30
N CYS A 141 -9.63 -9.90 -14.34
CA CYS A 141 -8.37 -10.25 -14.96
C CYS A 141 -7.16 -9.94 -14.07
N ALA A 142 -7.16 -8.84 -13.33
CA ALA A 142 -6.10 -8.52 -12.38
C ALA A 142 -6.18 -9.40 -11.13
N SER A 143 -7.37 -9.78 -10.71
CA SER A 143 -7.60 -10.59 -9.51
C SER A 143 -7.24 -12.07 -9.73
N THR A 144 -7.74 -12.67 -10.82
CA THR A 144 -7.63 -14.13 -11.05
C THR A 144 -7.37 -14.51 -12.51
N ALA A 145 -7.01 -13.54 -13.37
CA ALA A 145 -6.98 -13.64 -14.83
C ALA A 145 -8.35 -13.82 -15.50
N GLY A 146 -9.46 -13.94 -14.74
CA GLY A 146 -10.80 -14.06 -15.27
C GLY A 146 -10.95 -15.25 -16.22
N MET A 147 -11.52 -15.00 -17.41
CA MET A 147 -11.68 -16.01 -18.45
C MET A 147 -10.41 -16.32 -19.26
N PHE A 148 -9.33 -15.55 -19.07
CA PHE A 148 -8.12 -15.64 -19.88
C PHE A 148 -7.07 -16.56 -19.22
N ASN A 149 -7.26 -17.84 -19.33
CA ASN A 149 -6.29 -18.83 -18.87
C ASN A 149 -5.41 -19.28 -20.03
N ASN A 150 -4.33 -18.57 -20.30
CA ASN A 150 -3.37 -18.89 -21.34
C ASN A 150 -1.92 -18.69 -20.89
N TYR A 151 -0.98 -19.20 -21.68
CA TYR A 151 0.45 -19.15 -21.38
C TYR A 151 1.07 -17.74 -21.40
N ALA A 152 0.39 -16.75 -21.96
CA ALA A 152 0.92 -15.39 -22.12
C ALA A 152 0.56 -14.46 -20.96
N LEU A 153 -0.39 -14.85 -20.10
CA LEU A 153 -0.94 -14.04 -19.03
C LEU A 153 -0.61 -14.59 -17.65
N VAL A 154 -0.41 -13.68 -16.72
CA VAL A 154 -0.27 -14.01 -15.29
C VAL A 154 -1.65 -14.26 -14.70
N GLN A 155 -1.78 -15.35 -13.95
CA GLN A 155 -3.05 -15.76 -13.35
C GLN A 155 -3.26 -15.08 -11.98
N GLY A 156 -3.45 -13.76 -12.01
CA GLY A 156 -3.64 -12.90 -10.83
C GLY A 156 -2.41 -12.07 -10.47
N ALA A 157 -2.66 -10.86 -10.00
CA ALA A 157 -1.61 -9.92 -9.59
C ALA A 157 -0.87 -10.39 -8.33
N ASP A 158 -1.51 -11.18 -7.48
CA ASP A 158 -0.95 -11.78 -6.27
C ASP A 158 0.26 -12.68 -6.51
N LYS A 159 0.46 -13.15 -7.76
CA LYS A 159 1.60 -13.99 -8.13
C LYS A 159 2.94 -13.25 -8.15
N PHE A 160 2.92 -11.92 -8.28
CA PHE A 160 4.12 -11.12 -8.39
C PHE A 160 4.13 -9.83 -7.58
N LEU A 161 2.96 -9.40 -7.05
CA LEU A 161 2.80 -8.23 -6.17
C LEU A 161 2.04 -8.61 -4.90
N PRO A 162 2.32 -7.97 -3.77
CA PRO A 162 1.43 -8.01 -2.63
C PRO A 162 0.20 -7.14 -2.95
N VAL A 163 -0.98 -7.75 -3.01
CA VAL A 163 -2.24 -7.05 -3.29
C VAL A 163 -2.97 -6.82 -1.98
N ASP A 164 -3.31 -5.55 -1.70
CA ASP A 164 -4.02 -5.17 -0.48
C ASP A 164 -5.53 -5.20 -0.67
N VAL A 165 -6.00 -4.77 -1.85
CA VAL A 165 -7.44 -4.68 -2.15
C VAL A 165 -7.75 -5.28 -3.51
N TYR A 166 -8.82 -6.09 -3.57
CA TYR A 166 -9.36 -6.63 -4.79
C TYR A 166 -10.70 -5.96 -5.10
N VAL A 167 -10.83 -5.40 -6.28
CA VAL A 167 -12.07 -4.84 -6.80
C VAL A 167 -12.55 -5.76 -7.92
N PRO A 168 -13.61 -6.55 -7.69
CA PRO A 168 -14.18 -7.37 -8.74
C PRO A 168 -14.76 -6.50 -9.85
N GLY A 169 -14.60 -6.93 -11.09
CA GLY A 169 -15.13 -6.25 -12.27
C GLY A 169 -16.40 -6.89 -12.80
#